data_04165a5d720461ff9c1722cf3ae45454
#
_entry.id   04165a5d720461ff9c1722cf3ae45454
#
_cell.length_a   1.000
_cell.length_b   1.000
_cell.length_c   1.000
_cell.angle_alpha   90.00
_cell.angle_beta   90.00
_cell.angle_gamma   90.00
#
_symmetry.space_group_name_H-M   'P 1'
#
loop_
_entity.id
_entity.type
_entity.pdbx_description
1 polymer ?
#
loop_
_entity_poly.entity_id
_entity_poly.type
_entity_poly.pdbx_seq_one_letter_code
_entity_poly.pdbx_strand_id
1 'polypeptide(L)'
;GTINACNSLFYWLEKELNIDHKDMVWDERCMDKSTNGIFIPGVTGIAAPYWKSGLGMVKIGLENAKKDEIIRAAMESIGFLVHDIIKQMDLKNSLPDMLTASGGGARAPLLQFIADMLKINVGHISLIDRTAIGVSQLLHKQNTGNYLSVGTECGAIFEPRMKTVTREKKLKHWQYALSQVGM
;
A
#
# COMPACT_ATOMS: atom_id res chain seq x y z
N GLY A 1 4.07 -11.58 -0.39
CA GLY A 1 4.08 -10.99 0.94
C GLY A 1 2.68 -10.57 1.37
N THR A 2 2.48 -10.37 2.67
CA THR A 2 1.21 -9.96 3.25
C THR A 2 1.42 -8.70 4.08
N ILE A 3 0.50 -7.73 3.97
CA ILE A 3 0.43 -6.54 4.81
C ILE A 3 -0.83 -6.69 5.68
N ASN A 4 -0.65 -6.78 7.00
CA ASN A 4 -1.76 -7.02 7.94
C ASN A 4 -2.71 -5.83 8.06
N ALA A 5 -2.21 -4.62 7.87
CA ALA A 5 -2.96 -3.39 8.00
C ALA A 5 -3.03 -2.66 6.65
N CYS A 6 -4.14 -2.80 5.95
CA CYS A 6 -4.48 -2.03 4.75
C CYS A 6 -5.77 -1.25 5.03
N ASN A 7 -6.91 -1.65 4.56
CA ASN A 7 -8.18 -0.96 4.85
C ASN A 7 -8.51 -0.94 6.36
N SER A 8 -8.17 -2.00 7.10
CA SER A 8 -8.36 -2.06 8.56
C SER A 8 -7.62 -0.95 9.32
N LEU A 9 -6.53 -0.42 8.76
CA LEU A 9 -5.81 0.72 9.31
C LEU A 9 -6.70 1.97 9.37
N PHE A 10 -7.50 2.20 8.34
CA PHE A 10 -8.37 3.39 8.27
C PHE A 10 -9.56 3.27 9.23
N TYR A 11 -10.12 2.09 9.44
CA TYR A 11 -11.12 1.85 10.49
C TYR A 11 -10.56 2.09 11.91
N TRP A 12 -9.29 1.77 12.13
CA TRP A 12 -8.62 2.11 13.38
C TRP A 12 -8.44 3.62 13.52
N LEU A 13 -8.02 4.31 12.45
CA LEU A 13 -7.83 5.76 12.44
C LEU A 13 -9.15 6.53 12.63
N GLU A 14 -10.27 6.03 12.17
CA GLU A 14 -11.60 6.61 12.44
C GLU A 14 -11.82 6.80 13.95
N LYS A 15 -11.53 5.76 14.72
CA LYS A 15 -11.65 5.79 16.18
C LYS A 15 -10.60 6.69 16.83
N GLU A 16 -9.35 6.53 16.45
CA GLU A 16 -8.22 7.28 17.01
C GLU A 16 -8.33 8.79 16.75
N LEU A 17 -8.80 9.18 15.58
CA LEU A 17 -8.91 10.58 15.18
C LEU A 17 -10.30 11.16 15.41
N ASN A 18 -11.23 10.38 15.94
CA ASN A 18 -12.64 10.75 16.08
C ASN A 18 -13.18 11.33 14.76
N ILE A 19 -13.23 10.48 13.74
CA ILE A 19 -13.77 10.79 12.41
C ILE A 19 -14.90 9.80 12.14
N ASP A 20 -16.08 10.31 11.77
CA ASP A 20 -17.19 9.45 11.38
C ASP A 20 -16.82 8.63 10.12
N HIS A 21 -17.28 7.39 10.07
CA HIS A 21 -16.97 6.48 8.95
C HIS A 21 -17.30 7.09 7.58
N LYS A 22 -18.45 7.78 7.46
CA LYS A 22 -18.86 8.46 6.22
C LYS A 22 -17.93 9.59 5.79
N ASP A 23 -17.18 10.19 6.75
CA ASP A 23 -16.30 11.32 6.54
C ASP A 23 -14.80 10.89 6.44
N MET A 24 -14.52 9.60 6.63
CA MET A 24 -13.14 9.10 6.55
C MET A 24 -12.57 9.21 5.14
N VAL A 25 -13.31 8.92 4.10
CA VAL A 25 -12.92 8.96 2.67
C VAL A 25 -11.42 9.20 2.46
N TRP A 26 -10.61 8.24 2.93
CA TRP A 26 -9.17 8.44 3.16
C TRP A 26 -8.39 8.77 1.89
N ASP A 27 -8.85 8.32 0.74
CA ASP A 27 -8.24 8.63 -0.55
C ASP A 27 -8.39 10.11 -0.90
N GLU A 28 -9.55 10.71 -0.68
CA GLU A 28 -9.77 12.15 -0.87
C GLU A 28 -8.94 12.97 0.12
N ARG A 29 -8.90 12.53 1.40
CA ARG A 29 -8.08 13.17 2.43
C ARG A 29 -6.59 13.11 2.17
N CYS A 30 -6.13 12.09 1.45
CA CYS A 30 -4.73 11.95 1.03
C CYS A 30 -4.40 12.70 -0.27
N MET A 31 -5.41 13.06 -1.06
CA MET A 31 -5.21 13.76 -2.32
C MET A 31 -4.48 15.09 -2.06
N ASP A 32 -3.47 15.38 -2.88
CA ASP A 32 -2.68 16.62 -2.80
C ASP A 32 -2.05 16.95 -1.43
N LYS A 33 -2.03 15.98 -0.52
CA LYS A 33 -1.35 16.10 0.76
C LYS A 33 0.05 15.51 0.72
N SER A 34 0.92 16.07 1.54
CA SER A 34 2.26 15.53 1.78
C SER A 34 2.51 15.44 3.28
N THR A 35 3.39 14.55 3.69
CA THR A 35 3.85 14.43 5.07
C THR A 35 5.35 14.19 5.13
N ASN A 36 6.00 14.70 6.16
CA ASN A 36 7.35 14.31 6.54
C ASN A 36 7.35 13.32 7.71
N GLY A 37 6.22 13.13 8.37
CA GLY A 37 6.06 12.17 9.46
C GLY A 37 5.96 10.74 8.94
N ILE A 38 6.29 9.80 9.81
CA ILE A 38 6.21 8.35 9.54
C ILE A 38 5.18 7.73 10.47
N PHE A 39 4.38 6.83 9.88
CA PHE A 39 3.42 6.01 10.59
C PHE A 39 3.79 4.54 10.39
N ILE A 40 3.88 3.75 11.49
CA ILE A 40 4.14 2.30 11.41
C ILE A 40 2.89 1.57 11.91
N PRO A 41 2.20 0.79 11.06
CA PRO A 41 0.88 0.22 11.34
C PRO A 41 0.98 -1.13 12.07
N GLY A 42 1.48 -1.14 13.32
CA GLY A 42 1.80 -2.34 14.07
C GLY A 42 0.71 -2.90 14.99
N VAL A 43 -0.56 -2.45 14.92
CA VAL A 43 -1.65 -2.92 15.83
C VAL A 43 -1.79 -4.45 15.84
N THR A 44 -1.81 -5.05 14.68
CA THR A 44 -1.88 -6.51 14.51
C THR A 44 -0.50 -7.13 14.23
N GLY A 45 0.55 -6.38 14.54
CA GLY A 45 1.90 -6.68 14.09
C GLY A 45 2.16 -6.32 12.63
N ILE A 46 3.40 -6.37 12.23
CA ILE A 46 3.83 -6.19 10.84
C ILE A 46 4.20 -7.57 10.28
N ALA A 47 3.54 -7.96 9.20
CA ALA A 47 3.84 -9.21 8.52
C ALA A 47 5.09 -9.07 7.63
N ALA A 48 5.03 -9.45 6.37
CA ALA A 48 6.16 -9.35 5.46
C ALA A 48 6.66 -7.89 5.31
N PRO A 49 7.97 -7.69 5.19
CA PRO A 49 9.03 -8.70 5.30
C PRO A 49 9.57 -8.87 6.73
N TYR A 50 9.04 -8.16 7.71
CA TYR A 50 9.63 -8.00 9.06
C TYR A 50 9.19 -9.06 10.07
N TRP A 51 7.97 -9.58 9.95
CA TRP A 51 7.39 -10.61 10.81
C TRP A 51 7.45 -10.27 12.31
N LYS A 52 7.15 -9.00 12.63
CA LYS A 52 7.22 -8.44 14.00
C LYS A 52 5.83 -8.39 14.63
N SER A 53 5.66 -9.03 15.78
CA SER A 53 4.44 -8.97 16.61
C SER A 53 4.57 -7.95 17.73
N GLY A 54 3.44 -7.52 18.30
CA GLY A 54 3.42 -6.74 19.55
C GLY A 54 3.94 -5.31 19.46
N LEU A 55 4.03 -4.74 18.25
CA LEU A 55 4.64 -3.42 18.08
C LEU A 55 3.72 -2.26 18.46
N GLY A 56 2.41 -2.40 18.26
CA GLY A 56 1.48 -1.27 18.35
C GLY A 56 1.58 -0.29 17.17
N MET A 57 0.84 0.82 17.26
CA MET A 57 0.96 1.92 16.29
C MET A 57 2.07 2.87 16.71
N VAL A 58 2.97 3.19 15.78
CA VAL A 58 4.06 4.15 16.04
C VAL A 58 3.91 5.35 15.14
N LYS A 59 4.00 6.54 15.72
CA LYS A 59 3.92 7.84 15.05
C LYS A 59 5.24 8.57 15.31
N ILE A 60 5.96 8.97 14.28
CA ILE A 60 7.23 9.70 14.38
C ILE A 60 7.11 11.00 13.60
N GLY A 61 7.29 12.13 14.26
CA GLY A 61 7.17 13.44 13.64
C GLY A 61 5.73 13.81 13.26
N LEU A 62 4.74 13.23 13.97
CA LEU A 62 3.30 13.47 13.75
C LEU A 62 2.60 14.03 14.99
N GLU A 63 3.32 14.47 16.01
CA GLU A 63 2.79 14.88 17.31
C GLU A 63 1.83 16.08 17.20
N ASN A 64 2.12 17.00 16.26
CA ASN A 64 1.30 18.18 16.00
C ASN A 64 0.67 18.18 14.60
N ALA A 65 0.63 17.01 13.95
CA ALA A 65 0.13 16.88 12.60
C ALA A 65 -1.40 17.01 12.55
N LYS A 66 -1.91 17.58 11.47
CA LYS A 66 -3.36 17.60 11.20
C LYS A 66 -3.85 16.19 10.90
N LYS A 67 -5.16 15.94 11.11
CA LYS A 67 -5.78 14.60 10.85
C LYS A 67 -5.44 14.07 9.46
N ASP A 68 -5.58 14.87 8.41
CA ASP A 68 -5.30 14.46 7.03
C ASP A 68 -3.82 14.12 6.79
N GLU A 69 -2.90 14.77 7.52
CA GLU A 69 -1.49 14.46 7.45
C GLU A 69 -1.17 13.10 8.11
N ILE A 70 -1.83 12.79 9.22
CA ILE A 70 -1.72 11.49 9.87
C ILE A 70 -2.31 10.40 8.96
N ILE A 71 -3.47 10.63 8.34
CA ILE A 71 -4.08 9.70 7.40
C ILE A 71 -3.18 9.49 6.19
N ARG A 72 -2.56 10.57 5.69
CA ARG A 72 -1.58 10.48 4.60
C ARG A 72 -0.35 9.63 5.00
N ALA A 73 0.21 9.84 6.19
CA ALA A 73 1.33 9.04 6.70
C ALA A 73 0.96 7.55 6.83
N ALA A 74 -0.25 7.27 7.30
CA ALA A 74 -0.78 5.92 7.40
C ALA A 74 -0.94 5.26 6.02
N MET A 75 -1.45 5.97 5.04
CA MET A 75 -1.51 5.49 3.65
C MET A 75 -0.10 5.24 3.08
N GLU A 76 0.84 6.16 3.28
CA GLU A 76 2.22 6.02 2.83
C GLU A 76 2.92 4.80 3.45
N SER A 77 2.58 4.43 4.71
CA SER A 77 3.13 3.23 5.35
C SER A 77 2.82 1.95 4.60
N ILE A 78 1.63 1.84 4.01
CA ILE A 78 1.26 0.70 3.17
C ILE A 78 2.16 0.65 1.93
N GLY A 79 2.39 1.79 1.29
CA GLY A 79 3.27 1.88 0.12
C GLY A 79 4.73 1.56 0.43
N PHE A 80 5.24 1.98 1.60
CA PHE A 80 6.57 1.61 2.06
C PHE A 80 6.69 0.09 2.29
N LEU A 81 5.69 -0.53 2.93
CA LEU A 81 5.69 -1.99 3.12
C LEU A 81 5.63 -2.73 1.79
N VAL A 82 4.86 -2.25 0.81
CA VAL A 82 4.88 -2.81 -0.55
C VAL A 82 6.27 -2.71 -1.16
N HIS A 83 6.92 -1.54 -1.05
CA HIS A 83 8.30 -1.35 -1.53
C HIS A 83 9.26 -2.35 -0.88
N ASP A 84 9.20 -2.53 0.43
CA ASP A 84 10.12 -3.41 1.16
C ASP A 84 9.88 -4.89 0.83
N ILE A 85 8.62 -5.30 0.66
CA ILE A 85 8.28 -6.64 0.18
C ILE A 85 8.90 -6.89 -1.19
N ILE A 86 8.68 -6.00 -2.14
CA ILE A 86 9.19 -6.13 -3.52
C ILE A 86 10.72 -6.14 -3.52
N LYS A 87 11.36 -5.28 -2.71
CA LYS A 87 12.82 -5.24 -2.60
C LYS A 87 13.42 -6.54 -2.05
N GLN A 88 12.69 -7.23 -1.16
CA GLN A 88 13.13 -8.51 -0.59
C GLN A 88 12.80 -9.73 -1.47
N MET A 89 11.92 -9.58 -2.44
CA MET A 89 11.70 -10.63 -3.42
C MET A 89 12.96 -10.75 -4.28
N ASP A 90 13.59 -11.94 -4.27
CA ASP A 90 14.73 -12.24 -5.15
C ASP A 90 14.25 -12.36 -6.60
N LEU A 91 14.00 -11.22 -7.19
CA LEU A 91 13.62 -11.11 -8.60
C LEU A 91 14.91 -11.14 -9.44
N LYS A 92 15.41 -12.36 -9.68
CA LYS A 92 16.67 -12.62 -10.38
C LYS A 92 16.83 -11.90 -11.74
N ASN A 93 15.74 -11.38 -12.31
CA ASN A 93 15.72 -10.87 -13.67
C ASN A 93 15.05 -9.51 -13.85
N SER A 94 14.99 -8.64 -12.89
CA SER A 94 14.33 -7.33 -12.95
C SER A 94 12.89 -7.26 -12.50
N LEU A 95 12.49 -6.10 -12.02
CA LEU A 95 11.07 -5.78 -11.77
C LEU A 95 10.31 -5.79 -13.11
N PRO A 96 9.04 -6.18 -13.12
CA PRO A 96 8.22 -6.04 -14.32
C PRO A 96 8.06 -4.56 -14.68
N ASP A 97 7.82 -4.25 -15.94
CA ASP A 97 7.60 -2.88 -16.40
C ASP A 97 6.36 -2.24 -15.77
N MET A 98 5.40 -3.06 -15.35
CA MET A 98 4.18 -2.61 -14.68
C MET A 98 3.71 -3.63 -13.63
N LEU A 99 3.30 -3.10 -12.47
CA LEU A 99 2.49 -3.86 -11.49
C LEU A 99 1.01 -3.61 -11.72
N THR A 100 0.18 -4.61 -11.48
CA THR A 100 -1.27 -4.45 -11.50
C THR A 100 -1.82 -4.50 -10.07
N ALA A 101 -2.75 -3.60 -9.76
CA ALA A 101 -3.42 -3.50 -8.48
C ALA A 101 -4.95 -3.55 -8.66
N SER A 102 -5.64 -4.20 -7.73
CA SER A 102 -7.09 -4.33 -7.73
C SER A 102 -7.64 -4.45 -6.30
N GLY A 103 -8.96 -4.35 -6.16
CA GLY A 103 -9.65 -4.49 -4.89
C GLY A 103 -9.87 -3.16 -4.17
N GLY A 104 -10.59 -3.19 -3.03
CA GLY A 104 -11.07 -2.00 -2.33
C GLY A 104 -10.00 -1.05 -1.79
N GLY A 105 -8.77 -1.54 -1.56
CA GLY A 105 -7.62 -0.74 -1.16
C GLY A 105 -6.84 -0.11 -2.32
N ALA A 106 -7.13 -0.49 -3.57
CA ALA A 106 -6.43 0.00 -4.75
C ALA A 106 -6.96 1.38 -5.18
N ARG A 107 -6.70 2.40 -4.37
CA ARG A 107 -7.16 3.78 -4.59
C ARG A 107 -6.04 4.68 -5.08
N ALA A 108 -6.39 5.68 -5.87
CA ALA A 108 -5.47 6.53 -6.62
C ALA A 108 -4.26 7.07 -5.82
N PRO A 109 -4.40 7.67 -4.62
CA PRO A 109 -3.24 8.19 -3.89
C PRO A 109 -2.24 7.10 -3.47
N LEU A 110 -2.75 5.91 -3.09
CA LEU A 110 -1.89 4.79 -2.72
C LEU A 110 -1.16 4.22 -3.94
N LEU A 111 -1.88 4.04 -5.06
CA LEU A 111 -1.28 3.50 -6.29
C LEU A 111 -0.22 4.45 -6.85
N GLN A 112 -0.48 5.77 -6.82
CA GLN A 112 0.52 6.77 -7.19
C GLN A 112 1.74 6.71 -6.27
N PHE A 113 1.54 6.58 -4.95
CA PHE A 113 2.65 6.49 -4.01
C PHE A 113 3.48 5.21 -4.21
N ILE A 114 2.82 4.07 -4.49
CA ILE A 114 3.52 2.81 -4.82
C ILE A 114 4.34 2.97 -6.10
N ALA A 115 3.77 3.56 -7.16
CA ALA A 115 4.50 3.83 -8.40
C ALA A 115 5.74 4.69 -8.14
N ASP A 116 5.59 5.75 -7.35
CA ASP A 116 6.67 6.65 -6.96
C ASP A 116 7.78 5.93 -6.17
N MET A 117 7.42 5.07 -5.21
CA MET A 117 8.40 4.33 -4.39
C MET A 117 9.13 3.26 -5.17
N LEU A 118 8.47 2.54 -6.05
CA LEU A 118 9.05 1.45 -6.83
C LEU A 118 9.73 1.92 -8.11
N LYS A 119 9.42 3.12 -8.61
CA LYS A 119 9.83 3.64 -9.92
C LYS A 119 9.37 2.76 -11.09
N ILE A 120 8.20 2.17 -10.97
CA ILE A 120 7.54 1.40 -12.04
C ILE A 120 6.09 1.83 -12.17
N ASN A 121 5.50 1.59 -13.31
CA ASN A 121 4.09 1.87 -13.54
C ASN A 121 3.20 0.96 -12.70
N VAL A 122 2.08 1.48 -12.20
CA VAL A 122 1.05 0.71 -11.50
C VAL A 122 -0.28 0.86 -12.24
N GLY A 123 -0.77 -0.24 -12.79
CA GLY A 123 -2.06 -0.30 -13.47
C GLY A 123 -3.19 -0.67 -12.51
N HIS A 124 -4.26 0.11 -12.48
CA HIS A 124 -5.47 -0.20 -11.72
C HIS A 124 -6.43 -1.03 -12.55
N ILE A 125 -6.82 -2.17 -12.03
CA ILE A 125 -7.85 -3.02 -12.62
C ILE A 125 -9.11 -2.91 -11.77
N SER A 126 -10.20 -2.44 -12.38
CA SER A 126 -11.49 -2.16 -11.70
C SER A 126 -12.26 -3.41 -11.27
N LEU A 127 -11.80 -4.61 -11.60
CA LEU A 127 -12.43 -5.87 -11.19
C LEU A 127 -12.37 -6.02 -9.66
N ILE A 128 -13.54 -6.07 -9.04
CA ILE A 128 -13.70 -6.01 -7.59
C ILE A 128 -13.26 -7.33 -6.92
N ASP A 129 -13.60 -8.49 -7.49
CA ASP A 129 -13.34 -9.78 -6.87
C ASP A 129 -12.39 -10.67 -7.69
N ARG A 130 -11.11 -10.31 -7.66
CA ARG A 130 -10.05 -11.07 -8.33
C ARG A 130 -9.87 -12.49 -7.77
N THR A 131 -10.19 -12.70 -6.49
CA THR A 131 -10.08 -14.02 -5.86
C THR A 131 -11.11 -14.97 -6.44
N ALA A 132 -12.37 -14.54 -6.55
CA ALA A 132 -13.42 -15.33 -7.18
C ALA A 132 -13.10 -15.66 -8.65
N ILE A 133 -12.56 -14.68 -9.39
CA ILE A 133 -12.10 -14.90 -10.76
C ILE A 133 -10.98 -15.93 -10.81
N GLY A 134 -9.99 -15.84 -9.90
CA GLY A 134 -8.90 -16.83 -9.84
C GLY A 134 -9.39 -18.24 -9.58
N VAL A 135 -10.33 -18.40 -8.64
CA VAL A 135 -10.97 -19.70 -8.37
C VAL A 135 -11.74 -20.21 -9.60
N SER A 136 -12.51 -19.34 -10.24
CA SER A 136 -13.27 -19.69 -11.46
C SER A 136 -12.33 -20.13 -12.60
N GLN A 137 -11.19 -19.45 -12.77
CA GLN A 137 -10.18 -19.84 -13.76
C GLN A 137 -9.58 -21.22 -13.47
N LEU A 138 -9.29 -21.53 -12.20
CA LEU A 138 -8.76 -22.85 -11.79
C LEU A 138 -9.79 -23.95 -12.05
N LEU A 139 -11.06 -23.74 -11.68
CA LEU A 139 -12.15 -24.69 -11.94
C LEU A 139 -12.37 -24.89 -13.43
N HIS A 140 -12.37 -23.81 -14.21
CA HIS A 140 -12.52 -23.90 -15.66
C HIS A 140 -11.37 -24.71 -16.29
N LYS A 141 -10.12 -24.41 -15.89
CA LYS A 141 -8.95 -25.16 -16.36
C LYS A 141 -9.04 -26.64 -16.00
N GLN A 142 -9.48 -26.98 -14.79
CA GLN A 142 -9.65 -28.37 -14.36
C GLN A 142 -10.65 -29.12 -15.24
N ASN A 143 -11.75 -28.47 -15.65
CA ASN A 143 -12.82 -29.09 -16.43
C ASN A 143 -12.56 -29.08 -17.94
N THR A 144 -11.83 -28.10 -18.48
CA THR A 144 -11.68 -27.92 -19.92
C THR A 144 -10.23 -28.01 -20.42
N GLY A 145 -9.24 -28.06 -19.52
CA GLY A 145 -7.82 -27.98 -19.83
C GLY A 145 -7.30 -26.57 -20.12
N ASN A 146 -8.18 -25.56 -20.27
CA ASN A 146 -7.83 -24.19 -20.64
C ASN A 146 -8.20 -23.19 -19.56
N TYR A 147 -7.46 -22.08 -19.46
CA TYR A 147 -7.85 -20.95 -18.61
C TYR A 147 -9.01 -20.16 -19.24
N LEU A 148 -9.93 -19.73 -18.39
CA LEU A 148 -10.97 -18.79 -18.80
C LEU A 148 -10.32 -17.45 -19.19
N SER A 149 -10.64 -16.93 -20.37
CA SER A 149 -10.21 -15.60 -20.77
C SER A 149 -10.99 -14.55 -19.98
N VAL A 150 -10.31 -13.80 -19.14
CA VAL A 150 -10.91 -12.69 -18.38
C VAL A 150 -10.19 -11.41 -18.77
N GLY A 151 -10.96 -10.38 -19.12
CA GLY A 151 -10.39 -9.07 -19.42
C GLY A 151 -9.55 -8.55 -18.26
N THR A 152 -8.29 -8.22 -18.54
CA THR A 152 -7.31 -7.68 -17.58
C THR A 152 -6.92 -6.25 -17.93
N GLU A 153 -7.80 -5.53 -18.65
CA GLU A 153 -7.52 -4.16 -19.06
C GLU A 153 -7.36 -3.25 -17.84
N CYS A 154 -6.28 -2.49 -17.83
CA CYS A 154 -6.05 -1.46 -16.83
C CYS A 154 -6.90 -0.24 -17.16
N GLY A 155 -7.76 0.20 -16.23
CA GLY A 155 -8.56 1.41 -16.39
C GLY A 155 -7.74 2.68 -16.20
N ALA A 156 -6.80 2.70 -15.25
CA ALA A 156 -5.91 3.82 -15.01
C ALA A 156 -4.48 3.32 -14.79
N ILE A 157 -3.49 4.09 -15.27
CA ILE A 157 -2.07 3.82 -15.08
C ILE A 157 -1.47 4.98 -14.30
N PHE A 158 -0.77 4.64 -13.22
CA PHE A 158 -0.04 5.57 -12.36
C PHE A 158 1.44 5.47 -12.69
N GLU A 159 1.98 6.52 -13.27
CA GLU A 159 3.41 6.63 -13.60
C GLU A 159 4.17 7.28 -12.45
N PRO A 160 5.47 6.93 -12.21
CA PRO A 160 6.29 7.57 -11.21
C PRO A 160 6.45 9.09 -11.48
N ARG A 161 6.08 9.92 -10.50
CA ARG A 161 6.14 11.40 -10.61
C ARG A 161 7.06 12.03 -9.58
N MET A 162 7.33 11.33 -8.48
CA MET A 162 8.13 11.88 -7.39
C MET A 162 9.59 12.06 -7.80
N LYS A 163 10.14 13.23 -7.49
CA LYS A 163 11.56 13.52 -7.69
C LYS A 163 12.42 12.52 -6.89
N THR A 164 13.50 12.05 -7.48
CA THR A 164 14.41 11.06 -6.88
C THR A 164 14.88 11.48 -5.48
N VAL A 165 15.29 12.73 -5.31
CA VAL A 165 15.73 13.27 -4.00
C VAL A 165 14.64 13.17 -2.92
N THR A 166 13.39 13.48 -3.27
CA THR A 166 12.25 13.37 -2.34
C THR A 166 11.97 11.92 -1.98
N ARG A 167 12.00 11.03 -2.95
CA ARG A 167 11.81 9.58 -2.76
C ARG A 167 12.88 9.01 -1.82
N GLU A 168 14.14 9.30 -2.09
CA GLU A 168 15.26 8.80 -1.27
C GLU A 168 15.20 9.33 0.16
N LYS A 169 14.82 10.61 0.34
CA LYS A 169 14.58 11.18 1.67
C LYS A 169 13.49 10.41 2.42
N LYS A 170 12.35 10.14 1.78
CA LYS A 170 11.24 9.39 2.37
C LYS A 170 11.66 7.96 2.74
N LEU A 171 12.39 7.26 1.88
CA LEU A 171 12.89 5.91 2.16
C LEU A 171 13.89 5.89 3.32
N LYS A 172 14.79 6.86 3.41
CA LYS A 172 15.71 6.99 4.55
C LYS A 172 14.96 7.23 5.86
N HIS A 173 13.93 8.10 5.85
CA HIS A 173 13.12 8.36 7.04
C HIS A 173 12.34 7.10 7.46
N TRP A 174 11.80 6.35 6.50
CA TRP A 174 11.13 5.08 6.75
C TRP A 174 12.08 4.07 7.42
N GLN A 175 13.26 3.86 6.84
CA GLN A 175 14.25 2.93 7.40
C GLN A 175 14.76 3.36 8.79
N TYR A 176 14.96 4.66 8.98
CA TYR A 176 15.27 5.19 10.31
C TYR A 176 14.16 4.88 11.31
N ALA A 177 12.91 5.12 10.96
CA ALA A 177 11.77 4.81 11.83
C ALA A 177 11.68 3.33 12.18
N LEU A 178 11.93 2.43 11.22
CA LEU A 178 11.98 0.99 11.45
C LEU A 178 13.10 0.61 12.43
N SER A 179 14.28 1.21 12.31
CA SER A 179 15.40 0.95 13.23
C SER A 179 15.08 1.36 14.67
N GLN A 180 14.27 2.42 14.89
CA GLN A 180 13.85 2.86 16.23
C GLN A 180 12.92 1.83 16.93
N VAL A 181 12.30 0.95 16.17
CA VAL A 181 11.40 -0.10 16.69
C VAL A 181 11.99 -1.51 16.53
N GLY A 182 13.28 -1.59 16.26
CA GLY A 182 14.03 -2.85 16.20
C GLY A 182 13.74 -3.72 14.98
N MET A 183 13.58 -3.08 13.83
CA MET A 183 13.42 -3.72 12.51
C MET A 183 14.50 -3.26 11.54
#